data_f89da5de5d8504c1ae436893a9bfc38f
#
_entry.id   f89da5de5d8504c1ae436893a9bfc38f
#
_cell.length_a   1.000
_cell.length_b   1.000
_cell.length_c   1.000
_cell.angle_alpha   90.00
_cell.angle_beta   90.00
_cell.angle_gamma   90.00
#
_symmetry.space_group_name_H-M   'P 1'
#
loop_
_entity.id
_entity.type
_entity.pdbx_description
1 polymer ?
#
loop_
_entity_poly.entity_id
_entity_poly.type
_entity_poly.pdbx_seq_one_letter_code
_entity_poly.pdbx_strand_id
1 'polypeptide(L)'
;MASLLPMDLRQLNHLLAVTDHHSFSAAARVLHTVQSNVSTHVAKLEKELGVTLIDRATMQPTPEGLAVIGRARRIATEMQSISDDITSMHDEVAGPVRIGCIGTTARWIATPLLRRMKETAPGLHPILVDATTASL
;
A
#
# COMPACT_ATOMS: atom_id res chain seq x y z
N MET A 1 1.52 27.69 -9.06
CA MET A 1 2.77 27.18 -8.50
C MET A 1 3.29 26.06 -9.38
N ALA A 2 4.50 26.18 -9.89
CA ALA A 2 5.13 25.08 -10.59
C ALA A 2 5.37 23.93 -9.61
N SER A 3 5.00 22.71 -9.99
CA SER A 3 5.35 21.52 -9.22
C SER A 3 6.86 21.40 -9.17
N LEU A 4 7.43 21.30 -7.98
CA LEU A 4 8.87 21.09 -7.79
C LEU A 4 9.33 19.71 -8.24
N LEU A 5 8.37 18.79 -8.44
CA LEU A 5 8.64 17.42 -8.86
C LEU A 5 8.10 17.19 -10.28
N PRO A 6 8.88 16.60 -11.18
CA PRO A 6 8.46 16.33 -12.55
C PRO A 6 7.32 15.29 -12.62
N MET A 7 7.20 14.42 -11.64
CA MET A 7 6.16 13.39 -11.53
C MET A 7 5.08 13.75 -10.51
N ASP A 8 3.92 13.15 -10.61
CA ASP A 8 2.82 13.33 -9.67
C ASP A 8 2.29 11.99 -9.09
N LEU A 9 1.51 12.10 -8.02
CA LEU A 9 0.93 10.94 -7.33
C LEU A 9 -0.06 10.17 -8.20
N ARG A 10 -0.70 10.84 -9.14
CA ARG A 10 -1.65 10.20 -10.07
C ARG A 10 -0.92 9.25 -11.00
N GLN A 11 0.22 9.66 -11.55
CA GLN A 11 1.05 8.80 -12.39
C GLN A 11 1.53 7.56 -11.63
N LEU A 12 1.99 7.72 -10.38
CA LEU A 12 2.40 6.62 -9.52
C LEU A 12 1.23 5.67 -9.22
N ASN A 13 0.05 6.21 -8.94
CA ASN A 13 -1.14 5.40 -8.68
C ASN A 13 -1.57 4.58 -9.91
N HIS A 14 -1.49 5.17 -11.10
CA HIS A 14 -1.77 4.44 -12.35
C HIS A 14 -0.75 3.31 -12.59
N LEU A 15 0.53 3.55 -12.33
CA LEU A 15 1.58 2.52 -12.41
C LEU A 15 1.31 1.37 -11.44
N LEU A 16 0.99 1.66 -10.18
CA LEU A 16 0.66 0.65 -9.18
C LEU A 16 -0.54 -0.19 -9.60
N ALA A 17 -1.61 0.44 -10.09
CA ALA A 17 -2.80 -0.26 -10.54
C ALA A 17 -2.51 -1.20 -11.72
N VAL A 18 -1.71 -0.78 -12.71
CA VAL A 18 -1.30 -1.64 -13.82
C VAL A 18 -0.47 -2.82 -13.33
N THR A 19 0.44 -2.59 -12.40
CA THR A 19 1.28 -3.64 -11.81
C THR A 19 0.45 -4.66 -11.05
N ASP A 20 -0.48 -4.21 -10.22
CA ASP A 20 -1.29 -5.09 -9.37
C ASP A 20 -2.29 -5.93 -10.18
N HIS A 21 -2.77 -5.40 -11.28
CA HIS A 21 -3.78 -6.08 -12.10
C HIS A 21 -3.23 -6.68 -13.41
N HIS A 22 -1.95 -6.49 -13.68
CA HIS A 22 -1.27 -6.98 -14.89
C HIS A 22 -1.99 -6.63 -16.21
N SER A 23 -2.70 -5.50 -16.23
CA SER A 23 -3.53 -5.08 -17.36
C SER A 23 -3.90 -3.60 -17.26
N PHE A 24 -3.70 -2.86 -18.35
CA PHE A 24 -4.14 -1.47 -18.45
C PHE A 24 -5.67 -1.33 -18.39
N SER A 25 -6.39 -2.26 -19.00
CA SER A 25 -7.86 -2.28 -18.96
C SER A 25 -8.41 -2.57 -17.56
N ALA A 26 -7.81 -3.54 -16.85
CA ALA A 26 -8.20 -3.86 -15.49
C ALA A 26 -7.87 -2.71 -14.52
N ALA A 27 -6.71 -2.09 -14.66
CA ALA A 27 -6.33 -0.90 -13.92
C ALA A 27 -7.32 0.25 -14.12
N ALA A 28 -7.73 0.48 -15.38
CA ALA A 28 -8.71 1.51 -15.70
C ALA A 28 -10.06 1.28 -15.00
N ARG A 29 -10.53 0.05 -14.94
CA ARG A 29 -11.76 -0.32 -14.21
C ARG A 29 -11.67 -0.01 -12.73
N VAL A 30 -10.58 -0.39 -12.08
CA VAL A 30 -10.35 -0.15 -10.64
C VAL A 30 -10.23 1.33 -10.34
N LEU A 31 -9.58 2.09 -11.23
CA LEU A 31 -9.42 3.54 -11.08
C LEU A 31 -10.62 4.35 -11.56
N HIS A 32 -11.69 3.70 -12.00
CA HIS A 32 -12.91 4.34 -12.55
C HIS A 32 -12.62 5.32 -13.68
N THR A 33 -11.74 4.91 -14.61
CA THR A 33 -11.32 5.70 -15.75
C THR A 33 -11.27 4.85 -17.02
N VAL A 34 -10.78 5.40 -18.11
CA VAL A 34 -10.59 4.70 -19.39
C VAL A 34 -9.14 4.25 -19.57
N GLN A 35 -8.94 3.16 -20.33
CA GLN A 35 -7.61 2.59 -20.57
C GLN A 35 -6.61 3.59 -21.16
N SER A 36 -7.06 4.45 -22.08
CA SER A 36 -6.22 5.48 -22.70
C SER A 36 -5.66 6.47 -21.68
N ASN A 37 -6.42 6.79 -20.64
CA ASN A 37 -5.98 7.66 -19.56
C ASN A 37 -4.87 7.00 -18.71
N VAL A 38 -5.06 5.73 -18.36
CA VAL A 38 -4.03 4.96 -17.63
C VAL A 38 -2.75 4.87 -18.45
N SER A 39 -2.86 4.52 -19.73
CA SER A 39 -1.72 4.42 -20.65
C SER A 39 -0.98 5.76 -20.79
N THR A 40 -1.70 6.86 -20.90
CA THR A 40 -1.13 8.20 -20.99
C THR A 40 -0.35 8.57 -19.73
N HIS A 41 -0.89 8.32 -18.54
CA HIS A 41 -0.21 8.61 -17.27
C HIS A 41 1.06 7.79 -17.08
N VAL A 42 1.02 6.50 -17.38
CA VAL A 42 2.21 5.64 -17.31
C VAL A 42 3.26 6.06 -18.34
N ALA A 43 2.86 6.31 -19.59
CA ALA A 43 3.78 6.77 -20.64
C ALA A 43 4.42 8.13 -20.31
N LYS A 44 3.67 9.04 -19.71
CA LYS A 44 4.19 10.33 -19.26
C LYS A 44 5.23 10.16 -18.16
N LEU A 45 4.98 9.28 -17.18
CA LEU A 45 5.93 8.96 -16.13
C LEU A 45 7.23 8.36 -16.70
N GLU A 46 7.11 7.40 -17.62
CA GLU A 46 8.25 6.80 -18.32
C GLU A 46 9.07 7.84 -19.09
N LYS A 47 8.41 8.77 -19.77
CA LYS A 47 9.05 9.87 -20.49
C LYS A 47 9.79 10.81 -19.54
N GLU A 48 9.20 11.15 -18.41
CA GLU A 48 9.80 12.04 -17.41
C GLU A 48 11.02 11.41 -16.75
N LEU A 49 10.99 10.09 -16.52
CA LEU A 49 12.11 9.33 -15.94
C LEU A 49 13.13 8.86 -17.00
N GLY A 50 12.80 8.90 -18.27
CA GLY A 50 13.66 8.46 -19.37
C GLY A 50 13.86 6.95 -19.45
N VAL A 51 12.97 6.15 -18.85
CA VAL A 51 13.06 4.69 -18.79
C VAL A 51 11.67 4.06 -19.02
N THR A 52 11.67 2.81 -19.53
CA THR A 52 10.46 1.99 -19.57
C THR A 52 10.23 1.34 -18.22
N LEU A 53 9.00 1.43 -17.67
CA LEU A 53 8.66 0.87 -16.37
C LEU A 53 7.84 -0.43 -16.48
N ILE A 54 7.06 -0.56 -17.54
CA ILE A 54 6.24 -1.75 -17.84
C ILE A 54 6.59 -2.25 -19.23
N ASP A 55 7.00 -3.50 -19.32
CA ASP A 55 7.11 -4.21 -20.61
C ASP A 55 5.70 -4.52 -21.13
N ARG A 56 5.32 -3.91 -22.27
CA ARG A 56 3.98 -4.08 -22.87
C ARG A 56 3.75 -5.46 -23.45
N ALA A 57 4.80 -6.19 -23.79
CA ALA A 57 4.68 -7.54 -24.34
C ALA A 57 4.34 -8.57 -23.24
N THR A 58 4.96 -8.43 -22.07
CA THR A 58 4.79 -9.37 -20.94
C THR A 58 3.87 -8.84 -19.85
N MET A 59 3.54 -7.56 -19.87
CA MET A 59 2.81 -6.84 -18.80
C MET A 59 3.51 -6.94 -17.44
N GLN A 60 4.81 -7.12 -17.45
CA GLN A 60 5.64 -7.18 -16.23
C GLN A 60 6.43 -5.89 -16.04
N PRO A 61 6.71 -5.51 -14.79
CA PRO A 61 7.61 -4.41 -14.51
C PRO A 61 9.03 -4.70 -15.01
N THR A 62 9.69 -3.69 -15.54
CA THR A 62 11.13 -3.70 -15.79
C THR A 62 11.91 -3.61 -14.47
N PRO A 63 13.23 -3.84 -14.44
CA PRO A 63 14.04 -3.59 -13.23
C PRO A 63 13.88 -2.14 -12.70
N GLU A 64 13.86 -1.16 -13.60
CA GLU A 64 13.58 0.25 -13.25
C GLU A 64 12.15 0.42 -12.73
N GLY A 65 11.19 -0.26 -13.35
CA GLY A 65 9.80 -0.32 -12.90
C GLY A 65 9.68 -0.83 -11.48
N LEU A 66 10.36 -1.92 -11.13
CA LEU A 66 10.36 -2.47 -9.77
C LEU A 66 10.90 -1.46 -8.74
N ALA A 67 11.95 -0.73 -9.07
CA ALA A 67 12.50 0.30 -8.20
C ALA A 67 11.49 1.44 -7.95
N VAL A 68 10.84 1.93 -9.01
CA VAL A 68 9.81 2.98 -8.91
C VAL A 68 8.58 2.48 -8.14
N ILE A 69 8.11 1.25 -8.41
CA ILE A 69 6.98 0.63 -7.73
C ILE A 69 7.24 0.53 -6.23
N GLY A 70 8.44 0.10 -5.82
CA GLY A 70 8.81 0.02 -4.41
C GLY A 70 8.72 1.38 -3.70
N ARG A 71 9.17 2.46 -4.36
CA ARG A 71 9.04 3.83 -3.84
C ARG A 71 7.60 4.32 -3.84
N ALA A 72 6.85 4.05 -4.90
CA ALA A 72 5.44 4.42 -5.01
C ALA A 72 4.58 3.80 -3.91
N ARG A 73 4.83 2.53 -3.56
CA ARG A 73 4.15 1.86 -2.44
C ARG A 73 4.45 2.52 -1.09
N ARG A 74 5.68 2.94 -0.86
CA ARG A 74 6.05 3.69 0.36
C ARG A 74 5.34 5.04 0.42
N ILE A 75 5.26 5.77 -0.69
CA ILE A 75 4.53 7.03 -0.77
C ILE A 75 3.05 6.81 -0.46
N ALA A 76 2.43 5.77 -1.02
CA ALA A 76 1.03 5.43 -0.74
C ALA A 76 0.80 5.12 0.75
N THR A 77 1.72 4.39 1.39
CA THR A 77 1.69 4.11 2.83
C THR A 77 1.81 5.39 3.65
N GLU A 78 2.73 6.29 3.31
CA GLU A 78 2.88 7.59 3.99
C GLU A 78 1.61 8.46 3.85
N MET A 79 0.98 8.44 2.69
CA MET A 79 -0.30 9.15 2.51
C MET A 79 -1.41 8.58 3.39
N GLN A 80 -1.49 7.26 3.55
CA GLN A 80 -2.44 6.63 4.46
C GLN A 80 -2.15 7.02 5.91
N SER A 81 -0.89 7.09 6.29
CA SER A 81 -0.46 7.48 7.64
C SER A 81 -0.93 8.89 8.03
N ILE A 82 -1.12 9.80 7.08
CA ILE A 82 -1.68 11.13 7.35
C ILE A 82 -3.09 11.01 7.97
N SER A 83 -3.94 10.19 7.37
CA SER A 83 -5.29 9.95 7.89
C SER A 83 -5.28 9.27 9.25
N ASP A 84 -4.38 8.30 9.42
CA ASP A 84 -4.23 7.55 10.66
C ASP A 84 -3.75 8.47 11.80
N ASP A 85 -2.79 9.36 11.54
CA ASP A 85 -2.29 10.34 12.50
C ASP A 85 -3.40 11.30 12.94
N ILE A 86 -4.19 11.81 12.02
CA ILE A 86 -5.31 12.69 12.32
C ILE A 86 -6.36 11.98 13.18
N THR A 87 -6.68 10.73 12.85
CA THR A 87 -7.62 9.91 13.61
C THR A 87 -7.12 9.69 15.05
N SER A 88 -5.82 9.41 15.22
CA SER A 88 -5.22 9.21 16.54
C SER A 88 -5.18 10.49 17.40
N MET A 89 -5.10 11.66 16.78
CA MET A 89 -5.15 12.95 17.49
C MET A 89 -6.53 13.27 18.10
N HIS A 90 -7.57 12.60 17.63
CA HIS A 90 -8.94 12.80 18.12
C HIS A 90 -9.37 11.84 19.23
N ASP A 91 -8.43 11.29 19.99
CA ASP A 91 -8.59 10.49 21.21
C ASP A 91 -9.31 9.12 21.07
N GLU A 92 -9.58 8.66 19.90
CA GLU A 92 -10.07 7.29 19.73
C GLU A 92 -8.96 6.40 19.15
N VAL A 93 -8.27 5.69 20.02
CA VAL A 93 -7.39 4.59 19.63
C VAL A 93 -8.29 3.49 19.06
N ALA A 94 -8.48 3.50 17.75
CA ALA A 94 -9.35 2.58 17.04
C ALA A 94 -8.68 2.05 15.79
N GLY A 95 -9.09 0.85 15.37
CA GLY A 95 -8.65 0.24 14.13
C GLY A 95 -8.01 -1.13 14.29
N PRO A 96 -7.63 -1.79 13.18
CA PRO A 96 -7.02 -3.11 13.21
C PRO A 96 -5.56 -3.05 13.69
N VAL A 97 -5.21 -3.87 14.66
CA VAL A 97 -3.84 -4.10 15.13
C VAL A 97 -3.46 -5.54 14.82
N ARG A 98 -2.45 -5.74 14.01
CA ARG A 98 -1.91 -7.07 13.70
C ARG A 98 -0.79 -7.41 14.66
N ILE A 99 -0.94 -8.52 15.38
CA ILE A 99 0.01 -8.99 16.37
C ILE A 99 0.51 -10.37 15.92
N GLY A 100 1.78 -10.44 15.52
CA GLY A 100 2.44 -11.71 15.21
C GLY A 100 2.91 -12.39 16.50
N CYS A 101 2.51 -13.63 16.73
CA CYS A 101 2.94 -14.43 17.87
C CYS A 101 3.41 -15.80 17.38
N ILE A 102 4.44 -16.35 18.03
CA ILE A 102 4.83 -17.75 17.83
C ILE A 102 3.81 -18.63 18.60
N GLY A 103 3.36 -19.73 18.00
CA GLY A 103 2.23 -20.54 18.46
C GLY A 103 2.24 -20.92 19.95
N THR A 104 3.40 -21.23 20.54
CA THR A 104 3.52 -21.51 21.98
C THR A 104 3.29 -20.27 22.84
N THR A 105 3.76 -19.11 22.41
CA THR A 105 3.57 -17.84 23.11
C THR A 105 2.14 -17.32 22.98
N ALA A 106 1.52 -17.53 21.82
CA ALA A 106 0.15 -17.13 21.56
C ALA A 106 -0.84 -17.75 22.56
N ARG A 107 -0.67 -19.02 22.91
CA ARG A 107 -1.54 -19.72 23.88
C ARG A 107 -1.58 -19.07 25.26
N TRP A 108 -0.46 -18.52 25.72
CA TRP A 108 -0.37 -17.92 27.06
C TRP A 108 -0.75 -16.45 27.09
N ILE A 109 -0.43 -15.72 26.04
CA ILE A 109 -0.55 -14.25 26.00
C ILE A 109 -1.88 -13.80 25.36
N ALA A 110 -2.43 -14.57 24.42
CA ALA A 110 -3.60 -14.13 23.64
C ALA A 110 -4.78 -13.71 24.53
N THR A 111 -5.22 -14.56 25.44
CA THR A 111 -6.40 -14.29 26.28
C THR A 111 -6.20 -13.07 27.20
N PRO A 112 -5.12 -12.98 28.00
CA PRO A 112 -4.92 -11.81 28.85
C PRO A 112 -4.68 -10.52 28.05
N LEU A 113 -3.97 -10.60 26.91
CA LEU A 113 -3.76 -9.46 26.05
C LEU A 113 -5.05 -8.92 25.45
N LEU A 114 -5.87 -9.79 24.86
CA LEU A 114 -7.14 -9.41 24.25
C LEU A 114 -8.11 -8.83 25.28
N ARG A 115 -8.15 -9.39 26.48
CA ARG A 115 -8.96 -8.85 27.60
C ARG A 115 -8.50 -7.45 27.95
N ARG A 116 -7.19 -7.25 28.15
CA ARG A 116 -6.61 -5.96 28.50
C ARG A 116 -6.86 -4.91 27.42
N MET A 117 -6.68 -5.29 26.16
CA MET A 117 -6.94 -4.39 25.02
C MET A 117 -8.42 -3.99 24.96
N LYS A 118 -9.33 -4.91 25.20
CA LYS A 118 -10.78 -4.60 25.23
C LYS A 118 -11.16 -3.64 26.35
N GLU A 119 -10.49 -3.73 27.49
CA GLU A 119 -10.71 -2.84 28.66
C GLU A 119 -10.12 -1.45 28.45
N THR A 120 -8.90 -1.38 27.89
CA THR A 120 -8.13 -0.12 27.79
C THR A 120 -8.29 0.61 26.47
N ALA A 121 -8.62 -0.10 25.40
CA ALA A 121 -8.74 0.45 24.05
C ALA A 121 -9.81 -0.31 23.25
N PRO A 122 -11.12 -0.11 23.59
CA PRO A 122 -12.23 -0.88 22.99
C PRO A 122 -12.40 -0.66 21.48
N GLY A 123 -11.85 0.42 20.92
CA GLY A 123 -11.85 0.69 19.49
C GLY A 123 -10.82 -0.09 18.69
N LEU A 124 -9.88 -0.77 19.34
CA LEU A 124 -8.89 -1.58 18.65
C LEU A 124 -9.46 -2.96 18.27
N HIS A 125 -9.17 -3.38 17.04
CA HIS A 125 -9.53 -4.69 16.52
C HIS A 125 -8.27 -5.56 16.36
N PRO A 126 -7.86 -6.32 17.40
CA PRO A 126 -6.66 -7.14 17.34
C PRO A 126 -6.84 -8.32 16.39
N ILE A 127 -5.87 -8.49 15.49
CA ILE A 127 -5.74 -9.65 14.60
C ILE A 127 -4.49 -10.39 15.02
N LEU A 128 -4.67 -11.55 15.66
CA LEU A 128 -3.54 -12.41 16.02
C LEU A 128 -3.16 -13.27 14.81
N VAL A 129 -1.91 -13.21 14.44
CA VAL A 129 -1.35 -14.01 13.35
C VAL A 129 -0.33 -14.98 13.93
N ASP A 130 -0.55 -16.28 13.69
CA ASP A 130 0.45 -17.29 14.02
C ASP A 130 1.62 -17.15 13.01
N ALA A 131 2.79 -16.79 13.54
CA ALA A 131 3.99 -16.58 12.74
C ALA A 131 5.05 -17.60 13.13
N THR A 132 5.66 -18.20 12.14
CA THR A 132 6.87 -19.00 12.37
C THR A 132 8.09 -18.07 12.47
N THR A 133 9.15 -18.54 13.14
CA THR A 133 10.38 -17.76 13.35
C THR A 133 11.03 -17.25 12.04
N ALA A 134 10.63 -17.79 10.89
CA ALA A 134 11.12 -17.39 9.56
C ALA A 134 10.28 -16.28 8.90
N SER A 135 9.14 -15.88 9.49
CA SER A 135 8.20 -14.90 8.92
C SER A 135 8.02 -13.64 9.78
N LEU A 136 8.84 -13.46 10.79
CA LEU A 136 9.07 -12.23 11.54
C LEU A 136 10.33 -11.55 11.01
#